data_5df95ba752c248531f2e204702f94eb8
#
_entry.id   5df95ba752c248531f2e204702f94eb8
#
_cell.length_a   1.000
_cell.length_b   1.000
_cell.length_c   1.000
_cell.angle_alpha   90.00
_cell.angle_beta   90.00
_cell.angle_gamma   90.00
#
_symmetry.space_group_name_H-M   'P 1'
#
loop_
_entity.id
_entity.type
_entity.pdbx_description
1 polymer ?
#
loop_
_entity_poly.entity_id
_entity_poly.type
_entity_poly.pdbx_seq_one_letter_code
_entity_poly.pdbx_strand_id
1 'polypeptide(L)'
;MFRSVLDIFTADIGIDLGTANTLVYVKGQGIVLDEPSVVAMAEVRGRTQVLAVGEEAKVMLGKTPGNIRAIRPMADGVIADFEVAEEMIKHFIRKVNGRLNFSSPQVIICVPSGSTAVERRAIQESAEAAGARRVFLIEEPMAAAIGASLPVTEPSGSMVVDIG
;
A
#
# COMPACT_ATOMS: atom_id res chain seq x y z
N MET A 1 -34.18 -3.54 1.78
CA MET A 1 -33.19 -4.61 2.01
C MET A 1 -32.67 -5.12 0.67
N PHE A 2 -32.05 -4.23 -0.11
CA PHE A 2 -31.32 -4.59 -1.33
C PHE A 2 -29.84 -4.29 -1.07
N ARG A 3 -29.10 -5.27 -0.53
CA ARG A 3 -27.63 -5.29 -0.71
C ARG A 3 -27.43 -5.41 -2.22
N SER A 4 -26.82 -4.38 -2.79
CA SER A 4 -26.63 -4.28 -4.22
C SER A 4 -25.89 -5.54 -4.70
N VAL A 5 -26.37 -6.15 -5.80
CA VAL A 5 -25.68 -7.25 -6.50
C VAL A 5 -24.23 -6.89 -6.82
N LEU A 6 -23.90 -5.60 -6.89
CA LEU A 6 -22.55 -5.06 -7.07
C LEU A 6 -21.60 -5.34 -5.88
N ASP A 7 -22.11 -5.54 -4.64
CA ASP A 7 -21.26 -5.87 -3.49
C ASP A 7 -20.71 -7.32 -3.54
N ILE A 8 -21.27 -8.15 -4.42
CA ILE A 8 -20.81 -9.55 -4.62
C ILE A 8 -19.54 -9.59 -5.49
N PHE A 9 -19.29 -8.55 -6.29
CA PHE A 9 -18.17 -8.48 -7.24
C PHE A 9 -17.05 -7.52 -6.81
N THR A 10 -17.13 -6.92 -5.62
CA THR A 10 -16.09 -6.02 -5.11
C THR A 10 -15.32 -6.69 -3.99
N ALA A 11 -14.00 -6.83 -4.16
CA ALA A 11 -13.15 -7.27 -3.08
C ALA A 11 -12.81 -6.09 -2.17
N ASP A 12 -12.80 -6.38 -0.87
CA ASP A 12 -12.19 -5.48 0.11
C ASP A 12 -10.69 -5.84 0.16
N ILE A 13 -9.85 -4.85 -0.05
CA ILE A 13 -8.39 -4.99 -0.08
C ILE A 13 -7.82 -4.26 1.13
N GLY A 14 -6.96 -4.92 1.88
CA GLY A 14 -6.10 -4.31 2.90
C GLY A 14 -4.68 -4.18 2.38
N ILE A 15 -4.05 -3.01 2.55
CA ILE A 15 -2.66 -2.77 2.17
C ILE A 15 -1.89 -2.31 3.40
N ASP A 16 -0.80 -2.99 3.68
CA ASP A 16 0.18 -2.61 4.68
C ASP A 16 1.46 -2.14 3.97
N LEU A 17 1.77 -0.85 4.13
CA LEU A 17 2.91 -0.20 3.47
C LEU A 17 4.15 -0.26 4.38
N GLY A 18 4.69 -1.44 4.61
CA GLY A 18 5.87 -1.61 5.44
C GLY A 18 7.16 -1.05 4.81
N THR A 19 8.14 -0.72 5.66
CA THR A 19 9.45 -0.22 5.23
C THR A 19 10.22 -1.25 4.39
N ALA A 20 10.15 -2.51 4.77
CA ALA A 20 10.84 -3.61 4.07
C ALA A 20 9.98 -4.21 2.95
N ASN A 21 8.75 -4.59 3.29
CA ASN A 21 7.80 -5.24 2.39
C ASN A 21 6.43 -4.56 2.46
N THR A 22 5.73 -4.56 1.35
CA THR A 22 4.31 -4.22 1.26
C THR A 22 3.50 -5.50 1.18
N LEU A 23 2.49 -5.62 2.04
CA LEU A 23 1.54 -6.73 2.06
C LEU A 23 0.20 -6.29 1.48
N VAL A 24 -0.41 -7.13 0.67
CA VAL A 24 -1.79 -6.92 0.20
C VAL A 24 -2.63 -8.12 0.57
N TYR A 25 -3.64 -7.86 1.36
CA TYR A 25 -4.66 -8.82 1.78
C TYR A 25 -5.95 -8.61 0.99
N VAL A 26 -6.57 -9.69 0.57
CA VAL A 26 -7.90 -9.67 -0.07
C VAL A 26 -8.87 -10.49 0.79
N LYS A 27 -10.00 -9.90 1.10
CA LYS A 27 -11.05 -10.55 1.91
C LYS A 27 -11.46 -11.89 1.29
N GLY A 28 -11.35 -12.95 2.09
CA GLY A 28 -11.68 -14.32 1.68
C GLY A 28 -10.57 -15.05 0.93
N GLN A 29 -9.47 -14.39 0.59
CA GLN A 29 -8.33 -15.02 -0.08
C GLN A 29 -7.02 -14.97 0.75
N GLY A 30 -6.99 -14.12 1.79
CA GLY A 30 -5.78 -13.94 2.59
C GLY A 30 -4.78 -12.97 1.96
N ILE A 31 -3.50 -13.13 2.32
CA ILE A 31 -2.41 -12.34 1.75
C ILE A 31 -2.15 -12.83 0.33
N VAL A 32 -2.42 -11.99 -0.66
CA VAL A 32 -2.28 -12.31 -2.10
C VAL A 32 -1.01 -11.71 -2.70
N LEU A 33 -0.36 -10.78 -1.98
CA LEU A 33 0.89 -10.15 -2.39
C LEU A 33 1.73 -9.86 -1.14
N ASP A 34 2.98 -10.26 -1.19
CA ASP A 34 4.04 -9.93 -0.24
C ASP A 34 5.28 -9.62 -1.07
N GLU A 35 5.56 -8.34 -1.23
CA GLU A 35 6.67 -7.90 -2.08
C GLU A 35 7.47 -6.77 -1.42
N PRO A 36 8.76 -6.68 -1.73
CA PRO A 36 9.62 -5.62 -1.24
C PRO A 36 9.08 -4.23 -1.58
N SER A 37 9.14 -3.30 -0.62
CA SER A 37 8.82 -1.90 -0.83
C SER A 37 9.96 -1.20 -1.57
N VAL A 38 10.15 -1.54 -2.85
CA VAL A 38 11.21 -1.03 -3.72
C VAL A 38 10.62 -0.66 -5.08
N VAL A 39 11.07 0.46 -5.62
CA VAL A 39 10.71 0.93 -6.97
C VAL A 39 11.99 1.25 -7.74
N ALA A 40 12.11 0.75 -8.95
CA ALA A 40 13.15 1.12 -9.90
C ALA A 40 12.60 2.14 -10.91
N MET A 41 13.27 3.27 -11.03
CA MET A 41 12.88 4.38 -11.90
C MET A 41 14.02 4.72 -12.85
N ALA A 42 13.68 5.07 -14.08
CA ALA A 42 14.64 5.58 -15.07
C ALA A 42 14.32 7.01 -15.49
N GLU A 43 15.33 7.80 -15.71
CA GLU A 43 15.20 9.08 -16.38
C GLU A 43 15.38 8.88 -17.88
N VAL A 44 14.29 9.06 -18.64
CA VAL A 44 14.26 8.94 -20.10
C VAL A 44 13.78 10.25 -20.72
N ARG A 45 14.67 10.93 -21.43
CA ARG A 45 14.37 12.22 -22.11
C ARG A 45 13.79 13.27 -21.14
N GLY A 46 14.35 13.39 -19.93
CA GLY A 46 13.92 14.35 -18.91
C GLY A 46 12.58 13.99 -18.24
N ARG A 47 12.10 12.77 -18.39
CA ARG A 47 10.91 12.25 -17.69
C ARG A 47 11.28 11.04 -16.88
N THR A 48 10.81 10.99 -15.66
CA THR A 48 10.95 9.83 -14.79
C THR A 48 9.89 8.80 -15.15
N GLN A 49 10.30 7.54 -15.32
CA GLN A 49 9.43 6.41 -15.63
C GLN A 49 9.72 5.26 -14.67
N VAL A 50 8.67 4.62 -14.19
CA VAL A 50 8.79 3.39 -13.39
C VAL A 50 9.16 2.24 -14.31
N LEU A 51 10.25 1.54 -13.99
CA LEU A 51 10.72 0.36 -14.71
C LEU A 51 10.25 -0.92 -14.06
N ALA A 52 10.30 -1.00 -12.74
CA ALA A 52 9.96 -2.18 -11.97
C ALA A 52 9.51 -1.80 -10.56
N VAL A 53 8.75 -2.65 -9.91
CA VAL A 53 8.30 -2.50 -8.52
C VAL A 53 8.40 -3.87 -7.83
N GLY A 54 8.61 -3.85 -6.51
CA GLY A 54 8.63 -5.06 -5.72
C GLY A 54 9.89 -5.90 -5.95
N GLU A 55 9.72 -7.20 -6.12
CA GLU A 55 10.83 -8.15 -6.25
C GLU A 55 11.71 -7.86 -7.47
N GLU A 56 11.09 -7.45 -8.59
CA GLU A 56 11.83 -7.08 -9.81
C GLU A 56 12.72 -5.85 -9.58
N ALA A 57 12.25 -4.87 -8.82
CA ALA A 57 13.03 -3.68 -8.48
C ALA A 57 14.14 -3.99 -7.46
N LYS A 58 13.89 -4.92 -6.53
CA LYS A 58 14.86 -5.32 -5.49
C LYS A 58 16.15 -5.88 -6.08
N VAL A 59 16.07 -6.70 -7.12
CA VAL A 59 17.27 -7.25 -7.78
C VAL A 59 18.14 -6.19 -8.44
N MET A 60 17.58 -4.99 -8.67
CA MET A 60 18.27 -3.84 -9.26
C MET A 60 18.97 -2.96 -8.22
N LEU A 61 18.67 -3.13 -6.91
CA LEU A 61 19.32 -2.34 -5.86
C LEU A 61 20.84 -2.47 -5.89
N GLY A 62 21.53 -1.32 -5.96
CA GLY A 62 22.99 -1.26 -5.99
C GLY A 62 23.63 -1.76 -7.29
N LYS A 63 22.86 -2.09 -8.32
CA LYS A 63 23.35 -2.64 -9.60
C LYS A 63 22.86 -1.84 -10.82
N THR A 64 22.33 -0.64 -10.61
CA THR A 64 21.74 0.17 -11.68
C THR A 64 22.77 1.07 -12.36
N PRO A 65 22.72 1.24 -13.70
CA PRO A 65 23.49 2.29 -14.38
C PRO A 65 23.00 3.69 -13.98
N GLY A 66 23.80 4.73 -14.27
CA GLY A 66 23.60 6.08 -13.73
C GLY A 66 22.27 6.78 -14.03
N ASN A 67 21.52 6.31 -15.03
CA ASN A 67 20.20 6.83 -15.37
C ASN A 67 19.04 6.03 -14.76
N ILE A 68 19.33 5.00 -13.98
CA ILE A 68 18.33 4.18 -13.27
C ILE A 68 18.59 4.26 -11.78
N ARG A 69 17.56 4.46 -10.98
CA ARG A 69 17.62 4.46 -9.52
C ARG A 69 16.63 3.45 -8.97
N ALA A 70 17.08 2.56 -8.10
CA ALA A 70 16.22 1.70 -7.30
C ALA A 70 16.13 2.29 -5.89
N ILE A 71 14.92 2.59 -5.43
CA ILE A 71 14.64 3.40 -4.23
C ILE A 71 13.67 2.64 -3.34
N ARG A 72 13.84 2.77 -2.02
CA ARG A 72 12.84 2.42 -1.02
C ARG A 72 12.05 3.68 -0.67
N PRO A 73 10.76 3.77 -1.03
CA PRO A 73 9.97 4.95 -0.73
C PRO A 73 9.57 5.07 0.74
N MET A 74 9.71 3.98 1.50
CA MET A 74 9.45 3.93 2.94
C MET A 74 10.75 3.81 3.69
N ALA A 75 10.95 4.62 4.75
CA ALA A 75 12.10 4.58 5.63
C ALA A 75 11.66 4.90 7.06
N ASP A 76 12.11 4.13 8.03
CA ASP A 76 11.83 4.35 9.46
C ASP A 76 10.33 4.54 9.79
N GLY A 77 9.47 3.79 9.10
CA GLY A 77 8.03 3.86 9.28
C GLY A 77 7.36 5.12 8.71
N VAL A 78 8.06 5.91 7.89
CA VAL A 78 7.50 7.09 7.22
C VAL A 78 7.70 7.03 5.71
N ILE A 79 6.91 7.82 4.98
CA ILE A 79 7.09 7.97 3.54
C ILE A 79 8.24 8.96 3.29
N ALA A 80 9.34 8.46 2.79
CA ALA A 80 10.53 9.25 2.47
C ALA A 80 10.44 9.89 1.06
N ASP A 81 9.72 9.26 0.14
CA ASP A 81 9.53 9.75 -1.22
C ASP A 81 8.09 9.47 -1.68
N PHE A 82 7.30 10.56 -1.79
CA PHE A 82 5.86 10.47 -2.10
C PHE A 82 5.58 10.02 -3.52
N GLU A 83 6.30 10.56 -4.50
CA GLU A 83 6.08 10.23 -5.90
C GLU A 83 6.36 8.75 -6.15
N VAL A 84 7.41 8.24 -5.52
CA VAL A 84 7.78 6.83 -5.62
C VAL A 84 6.79 5.93 -4.88
N ALA A 85 6.33 6.35 -3.68
CA ALA A 85 5.32 5.61 -2.92
C ALA A 85 3.97 5.56 -3.66
N GLU A 86 3.57 6.66 -4.29
CA GLU A 86 2.37 6.74 -5.12
C GLU A 86 2.42 5.70 -6.26
N GLU A 87 3.51 5.65 -7.00
CA GLU A 87 3.66 4.70 -8.09
C GLU A 87 3.69 3.24 -7.60
N MET A 88 4.29 2.99 -6.43
CA MET A 88 4.27 1.68 -5.79
C MET A 88 2.85 1.25 -5.42
N ILE A 89 2.07 2.12 -4.78
CA ILE A 89 0.67 1.86 -4.41
C ILE A 89 -0.17 1.57 -5.65
N LYS A 90 -0.05 2.41 -6.68
CA LYS A 90 -0.75 2.22 -7.97
C LYS A 90 -0.41 0.87 -8.60
N HIS A 91 0.87 0.50 -8.59
CA HIS A 91 1.32 -0.77 -9.15
C HIS A 91 0.69 -1.96 -8.41
N PHE A 92 0.76 -1.99 -7.09
CA PHE A 92 0.25 -3.11 -6.30
C PHE A 92 -1.27 -3.26 -6.40
N ILE A 93 -2.02 -2.15 -6.35
CA ILE A 93 -3.48 -2.18 -6.54
C ILE A 93 -3.83 -2.74 -7.93
N ARG A 94 -3.17 -2.26 -8.98
CA ARG A 94 -3.42 -2.74 -10.36
C ARG A 94 -3.04 -4.20 -10.52
N LYS A 95 -1.93 -4.63 -9.93
CA LYS A 95 -1.44 -6.02 -9.98
C LYS A 95 -2.44 -6.99 -9.33
N VAL A 96 -3.03 -6.59 -8.21
CA VAL A 96 -4.04 -7.39 -7.52
C VAL A 96 -5.37 -7.35 -8.28
N ASN A 97 -5.84 -6.18 -8.71
CA ASN A 97 -7.05 -6.03 -9.50
C ASN A 97 -7.00 -6.83 -10.81
N GLY A 98 -5.88 -6.78 -11.54
CA GLY A 98 -5.70 -7.51 -12.79
C GLY A 98 -5.76 -9.04 -12.61
N ARG A 99 -5.31 -9.55 -11.45
CA ARG A 99 -5.39 -10.98 -11.13
C ARG A 99 -6.79 -11.44 -10.75
N LEU A 100 -7.58 -10.57 -10.15
CA LEU A 100 -8.85 -10.92 -9.52
C LEU A 100 -10.08 -10.50 -10.34
N ASN A 101 -9.88 -9.76 -11.46
CA ASN A 101 -10.93 -9.24 -12.33
C ASN A 101 -12.00 -8.41 -11.58
N PHE A 102 -11.60 -7.69 -10.54
CA PHE A 102 -12.51 -6.81 -9.80
C PHE A 102 -12.73 -5.49 -10.53
N SER A 103 -13.97 -5.03 -10.55
CA SER A 103 -14.31 -3.78 -11.25
C SER A 103 -13.87 -2.52 -10.51
N SER A 104 -13.90 -2.50 -9.16
CA SER A 104 -13.48 -1.35 -8.33
C SER A 104 -13.50 -1.74 -6.85
N PRO A 105 -12.36 -2.08 -6.22
CA PRO A 105 -12.30 -2.52 -4.83
C PRO A 105 -12.52 -1.36 -3.84
N GLN A 106 -12.94 -1.69 -2.63
CA GLN A 106 -12.73 -0.86 -1.46
C GLN A 106 -11.34 -1.19 -0.90
N VAL A 107 -10.57 -0.18 -0.57
CA VAL A 107 -9.18 -0.34 -0.11
C VAL A 107 -9.03 0.29 1.27
N ILE A 108 -8.44 -0.45 2.19
CA ILE A 108 -7.97 0.06 3.48
C ILE A 108 -6.45 0.06 3.41
N ILE A 109 -5.82 1.21 3.71
CA ILE A 109 -4.37 1.34 3.70
C ILE A 109 -3.89 1.68 5.10
N CYS A 110 -2.95 0.91 5.61
CA CYS A 110 -2.25 1.23 6.84
C CYS A 110 -1.30 2.41 6.58
N VAL A 111 -1.31 3.36 7.49
CA VAL A 111 -0.45 4.55 7.43
C VAL A 111 0.25 4.74 8.77
N PRO A 112 1.50 5.23 8.78
CA PRO A 112 2.19 5.57 10.01
C PRO A 112 1.39 6.59 10.84
N SER A 113 1.44 6.47 12.18
CA SER A 113 0.73 7.39 13.08
C SER A 113 1.20 8.85 12.92
N GLY A 114 2.47 9.06 12.54
CA GLY A 114 3.05 10.37 12.28
C GLY A 114 2.72 10.98 10.91
N SER A 115 1.91 10.29 10.07
CA SER A 115 1.59 10.78 8.73
C SER A 115 0.83 12.11 8.77
N THR A 116 1.33 13.10 8.02
CA THR A 116 0.70 14.40 7.86
C THR A 116 -0.60 14.31 7.05
N ALA A 117 -1.44 15.34 7.14
CA ALA A 117 -2.66 15.40 6.33
C ALA A 117 -2.38 15.39 4.81
N VAL A 118 -1.26 15.97 4.38
CA VAL A 118 -0.83 15.98 2.97
C VAL A 118 -0.48 14.57 2.52
N GLU A 119 0.28 13.84 3.31
CA GLU A 119 0.66 12.45 3.06
C GLU A 119 -0.55 11.54 2.96
N ARG A 120 -1.44 11.62 3.94
CA ARG A 120 -2.69 10.84 3.96
C ARG A 120 -3.52 11.10 2.70
N ARG A 121 -3.62 12.36 2.29
CA ARG A 121 -4.34 12.73 1.08
C ARG A 121 -3.67 12.19 -0.19
N ALA A 122 -2.34 12.28 -0.30
CA ALA A 122 -1.59 11.75 -1.43
C ALA A 122 -1.78 10.23 -1.57
N ILE A 123 -1.71 9.47 -0.46
CA ILE A 123 -1.98 8.02 -0.45
C ILE A 123 -3.41 7.73 -0.93
N GLN A 124 -4.40 8.48 -0.43
CA GLN A 124 -5.79 8.30 -0.82
C GLN A 124 -6.00 8.56 -2.31
N GLU A 125 -5.53 9.71 -2.82
CA GLU A 125 -5.64 10.08 -4.23
C GLU A 125 -4.92 9.06 -5.14
N SER A 126 -3.76 8.52 -4.71
CA SER A 126 -3.01 7.49 -5.43
C SER A 126 -3.79 6.19 -5.57
N ALA A 127 -4.43 5.75 -4.50
CA ALA A 127 -5.23 4.53 -4.52
C ALA A 127 -6.51 4.70 -5.36
N GLU A 128 -7.15 5.88 -5.30
CA GLU A 128 -8.30 6.21 -6.14
C GLU A 128 -7.89 6.24 -7.63
N ALA A 129 -6.76 6.86 -7.96
CA ALA A 129 -6.20 6.88 -9.32
C ALA A 129 -5.78 5.48 -9.82
N ALA A 130 -5.50 4.54 -8.91
CA ALA A 130 -5.25 3.13 -9.24
C ALA A 130 -6.53 2.33 -9.51
N GLY A 131 -7.71 2.90 -9.27
CA GLY A 131 -9.01 2.29 -9.54
C GLY A 131 -9.78 1.86 -8.29
N ALA A 132 -9.35 2.26 -7.10
CA ALA A 132 -10.13 2.04 -5.88
C ALA A 132 -11.43 2.88 -5.90
N ARG A 133 -12.57 2.25 -5.53
CA ARG A 133 -13.87 2.93 -5.43
C ARG A 133 -13.99 3.77 -4.16
N ARG A 134 -13.39 3.27 -3.08
CA ARG A 134 -13.32 3.92 -1.77
C ARG A 134 -12.00 3.59 -1.14
N VAL A 135 -11.41 4.57 -0.48
CA VAL A 135 -10.16 4.41 0.25
C VAL A 135 -10.39 4.82 1.70
N PHE A 136 -9.96 3.98 2.61
CA PHE A 136 -9.95 4.24 4.04
C PHE A 136 -8.50 4.17 4.51
N LEU A 137 -8.13 5.08 5.39
CA LEU A 137 -6.81 5.05 6.03
C LEU A 137 -6.98 4.64 7.48
N ILE A 138 -6.11 3.77 7.94
CA ILE A 138 -6.03 3.33 9.33
C ILE A 138 -4.60 3.45 9.82
N GLU A 139 -4.40 3.87 11.05
CA GLU A 139 -3.06 3.91 11.62
C GLU A 139 -2.56 2.50 11.92
N GLU A 140 -1.27 2.24 11.61
CA GLU A 140 -0.64 0.93 11.80
C GLU A 140 -0.88 0.33 13.20
N PRO A 141 -0.67 1.08 14.32
CA PRO A 141 -0.92 0.51 15.65
C PRO A 141 -2.39 0.15 15.88
N MET A 142 -3.32 0.89 15.28
CA MET A 142 -4.76 0.58 15.38
C MET A 142 -5.10 -0.68 14.56
N ALA A 143 -4.53 -0.82 13.37
CA ALA A 143 -4.71 -2.03 12.56
C ALA A 143 -4.13 -3.27 13.29
N ALA A 144 -2.96 -3.15 13.88
CA ALA A 144 -2.33 -4.20 14.67
C ALA A 144 -3.17 -4.56 15.90
N ALA A 145 -3.72 -3.58 16.61
CA ALA A 145 -4.61 -3.81 17.76
C ALA A 145 -5.88 -4.58 17.36
N ILE A 146 -6.51 -4.20 16.25
CA ILE A 146 -7.68 -4.91 15.70
C ILE A 146 -7.29 -6.34 15.31
N GLY A 147 -6.17 -6.50 14.60
CA GLY A 147 -5.67 -7.82 14.19
C GLY A 147 -5.35 -8.74 15.37
N ALA A 148 -4.86 -8.19 16.47
CA ALA A 148 -4.62 -8.89 17.73
C ALA A 148 -5.89 -9.10 18.58
N SER A 149 -7.06 -8.70 18.07
CA SER A 149 -8.36 -8.78 18.78
C SER A 149 -8.36 -8.03 20.13
N LEU A 150 -7.61 -6.94 20.23
CA LEU A 150 -7.67 -6.08 21.40
C LEU A 150 -9.01 -5.33 21.46
N PRO A 151 -9.53 -5.00 22.66
CA PRO A 151 -10.83 -4.36 22.82
C PRO A 151 -10.78 -2.86 22.52
N VAL A 152 -10.52 -2.51 21.24
CA VAL A 152 -10.31 -1.11 20.78
C VAL A 152 -11.56 -0.25 20.87
N THR A 153 -12.74 -0.84 21.06
CA THR A 153 -14.03 -0.12 21.20
C THR A 153 -14.48 0.02 22.66
N GLU A 154 -13.74 -0.55 23.60
CA GLU A 154 -14.05 -0.50 25.01
C GLU A 154 -13.21 0.59 25.71
N PRO A 155 -13.69 1.15 26.84
CA PRO A 155 -12.94 2.15 27.60
C PRO A 155 -11.85 1.48 28.47
N SER A 156 -11.01 0.67 27.83
CA SER A 156 -9.89 -0.05 28.46
C SER A 156 -8.56 0.39 27.81
N GLY A 157 -7.48 0.47 28.60
CA GLY A 157 -6.14 0.73 28.10
C GLY A 157 -5.52 -0.53 27.53
N SER A 158 -5.18 -0.52 26.23
CA SER A 158 -4.39 -1.57 25.58
C SER A 158 -3.13 -0.95 24.97
N MET A 159 -2.09 -1.76 24.79
CA MET A 159 -0.83 -1.32 24.20
C MET A 159 -0.43 -2.26 23.07
N VAL A 160 0.01 -1.68 21.96
CA VAL A 160 0.69 -2.36 20.86
C VAL A 160 2.11 -1.83 20.79
N VAL A 161 3.08 -2.72 20.70
CA VAL A 161 4.48 -2.39 20.43
C VAL A 161 4.81 -2.99 19.07
N ASP A 162 5.03 -2.13 18.11
CA ASP A 162 5.43 -2.48 16.75
C ASP A 162 6.92 -2.16 16.57
N ILE A 163 7.68 -3.16 16.12
CA ILE A 163 9.14 -3.08 15.94
C ILE A 163 9.41 -3.46 14.48
N GLY A 164 9.60 -2.45 13.64
CA GLY A 164 9.88 -2.59 12.20
C GLY A 164 11.36 -2.43 11.85
#